data_1c646a62c219a4988c61b9ceea9a161e
#
_entry.id   1c646a62c219a4988c61b9ceea9a161e
#
_cell.length_a   1.000
_cell.length_b   1.000
_cell.length_c   1.000
_cell.angle_alpha   90.00
_cell.angle_beta   90.00
_cell.angle_gamma   90.00
#
_symmetry.space_group_name_H-M   'P 1'
#
loop_
_entity.id
_entity.type
_entity.pdbx_description
1 polymer ?
#
loop_
_entity_poly.entity_id
_entity_poly.type
_entity_poly.pdbx_seq_one_letter_code
_entity_poly.pdbx_strand_id
1 'polypeptide(L)'
;MLVVDDDEVIRQLIAVNLQLEGFEVSTAVDGQDCLERVREVRPDVITLDVMMPRLDGWVTAMRLREDEDTRHVKVVMITARAQEHDVRRGHEIGVDAYVTKPFDPNQLIQTVRKLAAAST
;
A
#
# COMPACT_ATOMS: atom_id res chain seq x y z
N MET A 1 -2.17 -0.94 10.00
CA MET A 1 -1.78 -0.76 8.59
C MET A 1 -2.62 0.33 7.91
N LEU A 2 -2.14 0.86 6.81
CA LEU A 2 -2.80 1.94 6.09
C LEU A 2 -3.19 1.48 4.69
N VAL A 3 -4.47 1.60 4.35
CA VAL A 3 -5.02 1.24 3.04
C VAL A 3 -5.28 2.52 2.25
N VAL A 4 -4.60 2.69 1.12
CA VAL A 4 -4.66 3.90 0.30
C VAL A 4 -5.24 3.57 -1.07
N ASP A 5 -6.42 4.09 -1.35
CA ASP A 5 -7.11 3.92 -2.63
C ASP A 5 -8.15 5.04 -2.77
N ASP A 6 -8.21 5.64 -3.95
CA ASP A 6 -9.19 6.71 -4.23
C ASP A 6 -10.60 6.18 -4.49
N ASP A 7 -10.73 4.91 -4.86
CA ASP A 7 -12.02 4.25 -5.05
C ASP A 7 -12.56 3.81 -3.69
N GLU A 8 -13.66 4.42 -3.26
CA GLU A 8 -14.26 4.13 -1.96
C GLU A 8 -14.66 2.66 -1.80
N VAL A 9 -15.20 2.05 -2.85
CA VAL A 9 -15.66 0.66 -2.80
C VAL A 9 -14.46 -0.29 -2.60
N ILE A 10 -13.40 -0.10 -3.37
CA ILE A 10 -12.20 -0.93 -3.28
C ILE A 10 -11.49 -0.69 -1.95
N ARG A 11 -11.39 0.56 -1.52
CA ARG A 11 -10.78 0.91 -0.23
C ARG A 11 -11.49 0.21 0.93
N GLN A 12 -12.83 0.24 0.94
CA GLN A 12 -13.62 -0.41 1.97
C GLN A 12 -13.50 -1.93 1.90
N LEU A 13 -13.49 -2.49 0.70
CA LEU A 13 -13.33 -3.93 0.51
C LEU A 13 -12.00 -4.43 1.10
N ILE A 14 -10.91 -3.75 0.80
CA ILE A 14 -9.60 -4.11 1.32
C ILE A 14 -9.57 -3.94 2.85
N ALA A 15 -10.06 -2.81 3.33
CA ALA A 15 -10.06 -2.51 4.77
C ALA A 15 -10.84 -3.55 5.57
N VAL A 16 -12.04 -3.89 5.13
CA VAL A 16 -12.89 -4.87 5.83
C VAL A 16 -12.25 -6.25 5.84
N ASN A 17 -11.71 -6.69 4.70
CA ASN A 17 -11.06 -8.00 4.63
C ASN A 17 -9.87 -8.10 5.60
N LEU A 18 -9.07 -7.06 5.70
CA LEU A 18 -7.93 -7.05 6.61
C LEU A 18 -8.36 -6.93 8.07
N GLN A 19 -9.39 -6.15 8.37
CA GLN A 19 -9.95 -6.05 9.71
C GLN A 19 -10.47 -7.40 10.20
N LEU A 20 -11.15 -8.16 9.32
CA LEU A 20 -11.65 -9.49 9.65
C LEU A 20 -10.53 -10.47 10.01
N GLU A 21 -9.31 -10.22 9.50
CA GLU A 21 -8.14 -11.03 9.80
C GLU A 21 -7.36 -10.54 11.03
N GLY A 22 -7.88 -9.57 11.74
CA GLY A 22 -7.29 -9.08 12.99
C GLY A 22 -6.35 -7.90 12.86
N PHE A 23 -6.20 -7.30 11.68
CA PHE A 23 -5.36 -6.12 11.52
C PHE A 23 -6.08 -4.85 11.96
N GLU A 24 -5.34 -3.94 12.56
CA GLU A 24 -5.81 -2.58 12.78
C GLU A 24 -5.62 -1.81 11.47
N VAL A 25 -6.70 -1.29 10.93
CA VAL A 25 -6.69 -0.65 9.60
C VAL A 25 -7.13 0.80 9.69
N SER A 26 -6.29 1.68 9.15
CA SER A 26 -6.66 3.07 8.85
C SER A 26 -6.68 3.23 7.34
N THR A 27 -7.35 4.26 6.84
CA THR A 27 -7.49 4.47 5.40
C THR A 27 -7.05 5.87 5.00
N ALA A 28 -6.64 6.01 3.73
CA ALA A 28 -6.36 7.29 3.10
C ALA A 28 -6.96 7.28 1.69
N VAL A 29 -7.37 8.43 1.20
CA VAL A 29 -8.11 8.54 -0.06
C VAL A 29 -7.22 8.77 -1.28
N ASP A 30 -5.98 9.20 -1.07
CA ASP A 30 -5.01 9.41 -2.15
C ASP A 30 -3.59 9.51 -1.58
N GLY A 31 -2.61 9.76 -2.45
CA GLY A 31 -1.22 9.83 -2.04
C GLY A 31 -0.90 10.96 -1.08
N GLN A 32 -1.51 12.12 -1.27
CA GLN A 32 -1.30 13.26 -0.37
C GLN A 32 -1.83 12.95 1.03
N ASP A 33 -3.03 12.40 1.12
CA ASP A 33 -3.64 11.97 2.38
C ASP A 33 -2.78 10.88 3.06
N CYS A 34 -2.23 9.96 2.25
CA CYS A 34 -1.31 8.93 2.75
C CYS A 34 -0.10 9.54 3.45
N LEU A 35 0.55 10.51 2.80
CA LEU A 35 1.74 11.15 3.37
C LEU A 35 1.45 11.92 4.65
N GLU A 36 0.25 12.49 4.75
CA GLU A 36 -0.19 13.17 5.96
C GLU A 36 -0.51 12.20 7.09
N ARG A 37 -1.20 11.10 6.78
CA ARG A 37 -1.66 10.14 7.78
C ARG A 37 -0.58 9.18 8.25
N VAL A 38 0.40 8.87 7.42
CA VAL A 38 1.42 7.89 7.75
C VAL A 38 2.18 8.22 9.04
N ARG A 39 2.40 9.48 9.30
CA ARG A 39 3.12 9.94 10.49
C ARG A 39 2.29 9.74 11.77
N GLU A 40 0.97 9.87 11.66
CA GLU A 40 0.04 9.67 12.79
C GLU A 40 -0.22 8.19 13.05
N VAL A 41 -0.47 7.44 11.98
CA VAL A 41 -0.85 6.04 12.05
C VAL A 41 0.34 5.14 12.37
N ARG A 42 1.50 5.45 11.84
CA ARG A 42 2.73 4.64 11.96
C ARG A 42 2.50 3.18 11.60
N PRO A 43 2.03 2.91 10.38
CA PRO A 43 1.71 1.54 9.97
C PRO A 43 2.97 0.73 9.73
N ASP A 44 2.86 -0.59 9.88
CA ASP A 44 3.92 -1.51 9.45
C ASP A 44 3.85 -1.78 7.96
N VAL A 45 2.64 -1.77 7.40
CA VAL A 45 2.38 -2.05 5.99
C VAL A 45 1.41 -1.02 5.42
N ILE A 46 1.69 -0.57 4.20
CA ILE A 46 0.79 0.29 3.41
C ILE A 46 0.40 -0.47 2.15
N THR A 47 -0.90 -0.55 1.85
CA THR A 47 -1.37 -0.96 0.53
C THR A 47 -1.67 0.31 -0.26
N LEU A 48 -1.15 0.42 -1.47
CA LEU A 48 -1.08 1.66 -2.22
C LEU A 48 -1.50 1.44 -3.67
N ASP A 49 -2.62 2.04 -4.07
CA ASP A 49 -3.07 2.01 -5.46
C ASP A 49 -2.14 2.88 -6.31
N VAL A 50 -1.80 2.40 -7.50
CA VAL A 50 -0.95 3.13 -8.43
C VAL A 50 -1.67 4.32 -9.05
N MET A 51 -2.92 4.11 -9.47
CA MET A 51 -3.70 5.12 -10.20
C MET A 51 -4.56 5.94 -9.26
N MET A 52 -4.03 7.07 -8.82
CA MET A 52 -4.75 7.98 -7.92
C MET A 52 -4.62 9.42 -8.37
N PRO A 53 -5.66 10.28 -8.11
CA PRO A 53 -5.55 11.71 -8.40
C PRO A 53 -4.60 12.41 -7.43
N ARG A 54 -4.25 13.63 -7.73
CA ARG A 54 -3.33 14.51 -7.00
C ARG A 54 -1.91 13.96 -6.95
N LEU A 55 -1.71 12.80 -6.34
CA LEU A 55 -0.39 12.22 -6.19
C LEU A 55 -0.50 10.71 -6.42
N ASP A 56 0.08 10.21 -7.50
CA ASP A 56 -0.02 8.79 -7.84
C ASP A 56 0.78 7.91 -6.88
N GLY A 57 0.55 6.60 -6.97
CA GLY A 57 1.17 5.64 -6.06
C GLY A 57 2.69 5.58 -6.18
N TRP A 58 3.24 5.76 -7.39
CA TRP A 58 4.70 5.74 -7.60
C TRP A 58 5.38 6.88 -6.86
N VAL A 59 4.86 8.10 -7.03
CA VAL A 59 5.41 9.28 -6.37
C VAL A 59 5.26 9.17 -4.85
N THR A 60 4.11 8.68 -4.39
CA THR A 60 3.86 8.45 -2.97
C THR A 60 4.89 7.48 -2.38
N ALA A 61 5.14 6.36 -3.06
CA ALA A 61 6.12 5.37 -2.62
C ALA A 61 7.53 5.95 -2.58
N MET A 62 7.90 6.74 -3.59
CA MET A 62 9.20 7.43 -3.61
C MET A 62 9.38 8.33 -2.39
N ARG A 63 8.37 9.13 -2.08
CA ARG A 63 8.42 10.05 -0.94
C ARG A 63 8.51 9.32 0.38
N LEU A 64 7.82 8.19 0.50
CA LEU A 64 7.93 7.35 1.70
C LEU A 64 9.35 6.84 1.90
N ARG A 65 10.03 6.46 0.81
CA ARG A 65 11.40 5.94 0.88
C ARG A 65 12.45 7.01 1.12
N GLU A 66 12.19 8.23 0.69
CA GLU A 66 13.10 9.36 0.89
C GLU A 66 13.07 9.91 2.33
N ASP A 67 11.99 9.69 3.06
CA ASP A 67 11.82 10.19 4.42
C ASP A 67 12.32 9.15 5.43
N GLU A 68 13.24 9.54 6.30
CA GLU A 68 13.81 8.66 7.33
C GLU A 68 12.75 8.07 8.26
N ASP A 69 11.68 8.82 8.52
CA ASP A 69 10.62 8.38 9.43
C ASP A 69 9.71 7.32 8.82
N THR A 70 9.68 7.19 7.50
CA THR A 70 8.75 6.30 6.80
C THR A 70 9.43 5.27 5.89
N ARG A 71 10.74 5.35 5.68
CA ARG A 71 11.43 4.45 4.75
C ARG A 71 11.36 2.98 5.13
N HIS A 72 11.13 2.67 6.38
CA HIS A 72 11.07 1.29 6.88
C HIS A 72 9.70 0.62 6.66
N VAL A 73 8.67 1.40 6.32
CA VAL A 73 7.32 0.89 6.14
C VAL A 73 7.26 -0.01 4.90
N LYS A 74 6.63 -1.18 5.02
CA LYS A 74 6.46 -2.08 3.89
C LYS A 74 5.36 -1.58 2.96
N VAL A 75 5.61 -1.59 1.66
CA VAL A 75 4.68 -1.07 0.65
C VAL A 75 4.25 -2.19 -0.29
N VAL A 76 2.94 -2.39 -0.39
CA VAL A 76 2.31 -3.29 -1.35
C VAL A 76 1.62 -2.43 -2.40
N MET A 77 2.10 -2.47 -3.65
CA MET A 77 1.46 -1.75 -4.74
C MET A 77 0.31 -2.57 -5.30
N ILE A 78 -0.85 -1.94 -5.44
CA ILE A 78 -2.03 -2.57 -6.05
C ILE A 78 -2.25 -1.90 -7.39
N THR A 79 -2.24 -2.67 -8.47
CA THR A 79 -2.27 -2.12 -9.81
C THR A 79 -3.10 -3.00 -10.76
N ALA A 80 -3.76 -2.36 -11.72
CA ALA A 80 -4.46 -3.09 -12.79
C ALA A 80 -3.47 -3.70 -13.81
N ARG A 81 -2.22 -3.28 -13.78
CA ARG A 81 -1.18 -3.75 -14.69
C ARG A 81 0.10 -4.05 -13.95
N ALA A 82 0.60 -5.28 -14.07
CA ALA A 82 1.92 -5.65 -13.60
C ALA A 82 2.81 -5.94 -14.79
N GLN A 83 3.10 -4.93 -15.60
CA GLN A 83 4.02 -5.06 -16.74
C GLN A 83 5.46 -5.04 -16.23
N GLU A 84 6.37 -5.61 -17.02
CA GLU A 84 7.76 -5.75 -16.63
C GLU A 84 8.41 -4.42 -16.22
N HIS A 85 8.14 -3.35 -16.96
CA HIS A 85 8.69 -2.03 -16.63
C HIS A 85 8.13 -1.45 -15.33
N ASP A 86 6.88 -1.78 -14.98
CA ASP A 86 6.28 -1.35 -13.72
C ASP A 86 6.91 -2.08 -12.54
N VAL A 87 7.14 -3.37 -12.68
CA VAL A 87 7.82 -4.17 -11.65
C VAL A 87 9.25 -3.67 -11.45
N ARG A 88 9.95 -3.35 -12.53
CA ARG A 88 11.30 -2.80 -12.46
C ARG A 88 11.31 -1.44 -11.75
N ARG A 89 10.36 -0.56 -12.09
CA ARG A 89 10.21 0.74 -11.45
C ARG A 89 9.99 0.60 -9.96
N GLY A 90 9.14 -0.34 -9.56
CA GLY A 90 8.89 -0.63 -8.14
C GLY A 90 10.13 -1.15 -7.42
N HIS A 91 10.93 -1.97 -8.09
CA HIS A 91 12.19 -2.46 -7.55
C HIS A 91 13.17 -1.30 -7.28
N GLU A 92 13.28 -0.38 -8.22
CA GLU A 92 14.13 0.81 -8.07
C GLU A 92 13.68 1.70 -6.91
N ILE A 93 12.37 1.84 -6.71
CA ILE A 93 11.79 2.63 -5.62
C ILE A 93 11.90 1.88 -4.30
N GLY A 94 11.92 0.56 -4.32
CA GLY A 94 11.97 -0.27 -3.11
C GLY A 94 10.58 -0.69 -2.62
N VAL A 95 9.66 -0.97 -3.54
CA VAL A 95 8.35 -1.54 -3.23
C VAL A 95 8.52 -3.00 -2.85
N ASP A 96 7.83 -3.45 -1.81
CA ASP A 96 8.05 -4.79 -1.24
C ASP A 96 7.23 -5.87 -1.93
N ALA A 97 6.08 -5.54 -2.50
CA ALA A 97 5.23 -6.51 -3.19
C ALA A 97 4.27 -5.83 -4.16
N TYR A 98 3.74 -6.62 -5.09
CA TYR A 98 2.71 -6.22 -6.05
C TYR A 98 1.52 -7.15 -5.97
N VAL A 99 0.33 -6.57 -6.06
CA VAL A 99 -0.92 -7.32 -6.21
C VAL A 99 -1.67 -6.72 -7.40
N THR A 100 -2.06 -7.56 -8.36
CA THR A 100 -2.77 -7.09 -9.56
C THR A 100 -4.27 -7.11 -9.36
N LYS A 101 -4.96 -6.12 -9.90
CA LYS A 101 -6.43 -6.06 -9.94
C LYS A 101 -6.94 -6.84 -11.16
N PRO A 102 -8.05 -7.59 -11.06
CA PRO A 102 -8.76 -7.91 -9.84
C PRO A 102 -7.93 -8.82 -8.94
N PHE A 103 -7.91 -8.56 -7.65
CA PHE A 103 -7.09 -9.34 -6.73
C PHE A 103 -7.93 -10.37 -5.98
N ASP A 104 -7.28 -11.47 -5.59
CA ASP A 104 -7.83 -12.45 -4.67
C ASP A 104 -7.63 -11.92 -3.24
N PRO A 105 -8.70 -11.73 -2.45
CA PRO A 105 -8.55 -11.25 -1.07
C PRO A 105 -7.61 -12.12 -0.23
N ASN A 106 -7.60 -13.42 -0.43
CA ASN A 106 -6.70 -14.32 0.29
C ASN A 106 -5.24 -14.07 -0.06
N GLN A 107 -4.94 -13.82 -1.32
CA GLN A 107 -3.59 -13.49 -1.78
C GLN A 107 -3.12 -12.19 -1.14
N LEU A 108 -3.97 -11.18 -1.11
CA LEU A 108 -3.65 -9.89 -0.49
C LEU A 108 -3.37 -10.06 1.00
N ILE A 109 -4.23 -10.80 1.71
CA ILE A 109 -4.08 -11.07 3.14
C ILE A 109 -2.76 -11.77 3.44
N GLN A 110 -2.42 -12.80 2.67
CA GLN A 110 -1.17 -13.54 2.85
C GLN A 110 0.04 -12.65 2.60
N THR A 111 0.00 -11.82 1.58
CA THR A 111 1.07 -10.88 1.27
C THR A 111 1.28 -9.89 2.42
N VAL A 112 0.20 -9.32 2.92
CA VAL A 112 0.25 -8.36 4.04
C VAL A 112 0.79 -9.03 5.29
N ARG A 113 0.32 -10.23 5.63
CA ARG A 113 0.80 -10.96 6.80
C ARG A 113 2.29 -11.24 6.76
N LYS A 114 2.77 -11.65 5.59
CA LYS A 114 4.19 -11.96 5.40
C LYS A 114 5.05 -10.72 5.63
N LEU A 115 4.62 -9.57 5.08
CA LEU A 115 5.35 -8.32 5.23
C LEU A 115 5.25 -7.76 6.66
N ALA A 116 4.09 -7.86 7.29
CA ALA A 116 3.91 -7.42 8.66
C ALA A 116 4.81 -8.22 9.62
N ALA A 117 4.92 -9.53 9.41
CA ALA A 117 5.81 -10.38 10.21
C ALA A 117 7.27 -10.01 10.00
N ALA A 118 7.65 -9.61 8.78
CA ALA A 118 9.02 -9.22 8.46
C ALA A 118 9.41 -7.87 9.06
N SER A 119 8.44 -7.04 9.44
CA SER A 119 8.71 -5.70 10.00
C SER A 119 8.98 -5.72 11.50
N THR A 120 8.77 -6.86 12.15
CA THR A 120 9.06 -7.01 13.60
C THR A 120 10.46 -7.71 13.82
#